data_d10ba51410c02393af72d50515b1e4c4
#
_entry.id   d10ba51410c02393af72d50515b1e4c4
#
_cell.length_a   1.000
_cell.length_b   1.000
_cell.length_c   1.000
_cell.angle_alpha   90.00
_cell.angle_beta   90.00
_cell.angle_gamma   90.00
#
_symmetry.space_group_name_H-M   'P 1'
#
loop_
_entity.id
_entity.type
_entity.pdbx_description
1 polymer ?
#
loop_
_entity_poly.entity_id
_entity_poly.type
_entity_poly.pdbx_seq_one_letter_code
_entity_poly.pdbx_strand_id
1 'polypeptide(L)'
;MSEPPVMSPRLIHSILFRINEHCRKHNIDEFLIIFHGGEPLMASKSFYTHFIKEADKIVKDTKLLYGLQTNATLLSQEWIDLFQKLDISIGVSIDGPRDASINRVYRNSGRPAYDSIIAGINLLKANNLPVNILSVINTSSDPHEVYAHLQDIGVEFADFLFPDVTYDHGGSPKTGEWLCQLFDLWYDDESDRKPIIRYLDSVVGLFLGVERGYEVLGRKTNRTISIKPNGNLELVDNLKVCGNGFTHTGMNIVENSFDDIANNAVMRKYYYSHSSKVLCKECLDCDICDICGGGNLAHRYSKHNGFNNPSVYCKDIRMLCTHIQHRLSVDLPTVFNSKNIKVLS
;
A
#
# COMPACT_ATOMS: atom_id res chain seq x y z
N MET A 1 -21.50 8.40 -18.87
CA MET A 1 -20.35 8.67 -19.78
C MET A 1 -19.23 7.75 -19.31
N SER A 2 -18.51 7.10 -20.24
CA SER A 2 -17.34 6.29 -19.91
C SER A 2 -16.24 7.20 -19.34
N GLU A 3 -15.54 6.73 -18.32
CA GLU A 3 -14.41 7.43 -17.71
C GLU A 3 -13.30 7.64 -18.77
N PRO A 4 -12.71 8.85 -18.88
CA PRO A 4 -11.62 9.06 -19.83
C PRO A 4 -10.40 8.22 -19.43
N PRO A 5 -9.61 7.71 -20.39
CA PRO A 5 -8.47 6.83 -20.08
C PRO A 5 -7.31 7.56 -19.38
N VAL A 6 -7.18 8.87 -19.59
CA VAL A 6 -6.10 9.70 -19.05
C VAL A 6 -6.65 11.07 -18.63
N MET A 7 -6.07 11.67 -17.59
CA MET A 7 -6.43 13.00 -17.12
C MET A 7 -6.12 14.08 -18.15
N SER A 8 -7.04 15.04 -18.30
CA SER A 8 -6.84 16.19 -19.19
C SER A 8 -5.87 17.21 -18.57
N PRO A 9 -5.19 18.04 -19.39
CA PRO A 9 -4.34 19.13 -18.89
C PRO A 9 -5.05 20.08 -17.92
N ARG A 10 -6.33 20.38 -18.18
CA ARG A 10 -7.16 21.22 -17.29
C ARG A 10 -7.34 20.56 -15.92
N LEU A 11 -7.57 19.24 -15.89
CA LEU A 11 -7.73 18.51 -14.64
C LEU A 11 -6.41 18.45 -13.88
N ILE A 12 -5.29 18.22 -14.56
CA ILE A 12 -3.93 18.27 -13.94
C ILE A 12 -3.72 19.62 -13.25
N HIS A 13 -4.03 20.71 -13.92
CA HIS A 13 -3.94 22.05 -13.34
C HIS A 13 -4.78 22.20 -12.07
N SER A 14 -6.03 21.73 -12.09
CA SER A 14 -6.92 21.78 -10.92
C SER A 14 -6.38 20.95 -9.76
N ILE A 15 -5.87 19.74 -10.01
CA ILE A 15 -5.25 18.88 -9.00
C ILE A 15 -4.08 19.58 -8.32
N LEU A 16 -3.14 20.11 -9.13
CA LEU A 16 -1.94 20.78 -8.63
C LEU A 16 -2.26 22.06 -7.87
N PHE A 17 -3.27 22.80 -8.33
CA PHE A 17 -3.77 23.98 -7.61
C PHE A 17 -4.30 23.59 -6.23
N ARG A 18 -5.11 22.54 -6.13
CA ARG A 18 -5.65 22.04 -4.85
C ARG A 18 -4.58 21.47 -3.93
N ILE A 19 -3.57 20.82 -4.47
CA ILE A 19 -2.40 20.37 -3.70
C ILE A 19 -1.68 21.57 -3.10
N ASN A 20 -1.38 22.59 -3.92
CA ASN A 20 -0.69 23.80 -3.46
C ASN A 20 -1.50 24.56 -2.40
N GLU A 21 -2.82 24.71 -2.61
CA GLU A 21 -3.74 25.33 -1.64
C GLU A 21 -3.68 24.61 -0.28
N HIS A 22 -3.80 23.29 -0.29
CA HIS A 22 -3.79 22.45 0.91
C HIS A 22 -2.43 22.48 1.62
N CYS A 23 -1.36 22.26 0.89
CA CYS A 23 -0.01 22.24 1.44
C CYS A 23 0.36 23.57 2.10
N ARG A 24 0.07 24.69 1.46
CA ARG A 24 0.34 26.03 2.03
C ARG A 24 -0.51 26.31 3.26
N LYS A 25 -1.81 25.93 3.23
CA LYS A 25 -2.71 26.15 4.36
C LYS A 25 -2.30 25.37 5.61
N HIS A 26 -1.77 24.17 5.44
CA HIS A 26 -1.43 23.25 6.51
C HIS A 26 0.07 23.13 6.80
N ASN A 27 0.91 23.98 6.15
CA ASN A 27 2.37 23.96 6.28
C ASN A 27 2.96 22.57 6.04
N ILE A 28 2.59 21.94 4.92
CA ILE A 28 3.06 20.61 4.53
C ILE A 28 4.33 20.77 3.69
N ASP A 29 5.46 20.30 4.22
CA ASP A 29 6.76 20.43 3.59
C ASP A 29 6.98 19.43 2.45
N GLU A 30 6.37 18.22 2.55
CA GLU A 30 6.49 17.15 1.54
C GLU A 30 5.10 16.57 1.21
N PHE A 31 4.84 16.33 -0.08
CA PHE A 31 3.59 15.72 -0.55
C PHE A 31 3.89 14.64 -1.60
N LEU A 32 3.40 13.41 -1.37
CA LEU A 32 3.62 12.28 -2.27
C LEU A 32 2.47 12.13 -3.28
N ILE A 33 2.83 12.04 -4.55
CA ILE A 33 1.93 11.75 -5.66
C ILE A 33 2.31 10.40 -6.26
N ILE A 34 1.37 9.44 -6.25
CA ILE A 34 1.59 8.12 -6.83
C ILE A 34 0.75 7.97 -8.09
N PHE A 35 1.43 7.78 -9.23
CA PHE A 35 0.77 7.42 -10.48
C PHE A 35 0.40 5.94 -10.42
N HIS A 36 -0.91 5.71 -10.36
CA HIS A 36 -1.51 4.38 -10.26
C HIS A 36 -2.60 4.26 -11.34
N GLY A 37 -3.59 3.48 -11.15
CA GLY A 37 -4.71 3.26 -12.06
C GLY A 37 -4.74 1.82 -12.51
N GLY A 38 -5.19 1.54 -13.73
CA GLY A 38 -5.14 0.19 -14.28
C GLY A 38 -3.69 -0.23 -14.58
N GLU A 39 -3.04 0.53 -15.45
CA GLU A 39 -1.60 0.42 -15.74
C GLU A 39 -1.09 1.82 -16.15
N PRO A 40 -0.27 2.47 -15.35
CA PRO A 40 0.18 3.84 -15.61
C PRO A 40 1.05 3.97 -16.86
N LEU A 41 1.81 2.95 -17.25
CA LEU A 41 2.63 2.98 -18.47
C LEU A 41 1.80 2.98 -19.77
N MET A 42 0.48 2.83 -19.68
CA MET A 42 -0.42 3.06 -20.82
C MET A 42 -0.67 4.55 -21.10
N ALA A 43 -0.38 5.43 -20.16
CA ALA A 43 -0.34 6.87 -20.41
C ALA A 43 0.87 7.21 -21.29
N SER A 44 0.80 8.32 -22.04
CA SER A 44 1.92 8.75 -22.87
C SER A 44 3.07 9.32 -22.02
N LYS A 45 4.31 9.22 -22.51
CA LYS A 45 5.48 9.87 -21.89
C LYS A 45 5.30 11.38 -21.74
N SER A 46 4.58 12.01 -22.69
CA SER A 46 4.26 13.43 -22.63
C SER A 46 3.32 13.80 -21.48
N PHE A 47 2.46 12.86 -21.01
CA PHE A 47 1.64 13.07 -19.84
C PHE A 47 2.49 13.36 -18.59
N TYR A 48 3.48 12.52 -18.30
CA TYR A 48 4.38 12.68 -17.15
C TYR A 48 5.19 13.97 -17.25
N THR A 49 5.79 14.22 -18.43
CA THR A 49 6.54 15.46 -18.66
C THR A 49 5.68 16.70 -18.47
N HIS A 50 4.44 16.68 -18.94
CA HIS A 50 3.50 17.79 -18.76
C HIS A 50 3.10 17.94 -17.29
N PHE A 51 2.78 16.85 -16.60
CA PHE A 51 2.38 16.86 -15.19
C PHE A 51 3.45 17.49 -14.31
N ILE A 52 4.70 17.02 -14.41
CA ILE A 52 5.81 17.53 -13.61
C ILE A 52 6.09 19.01 -13.94
N LYS A 53 6.11 19.37 -15.22
CA LYS A 53 6.32 20.77 -15.64
C LYS A 53 5.23 21.71 -15.11
N GLU A 54 3.99 21.28 -15.05
CA GLU A 54 2.90 22.07 -14.45
C GLU A 54 3.01 22.09 -12.92
N ALA A 55 3.44 20.99 -12.29
CA ALA A 55 3.68 20.92 -10.85
C ALA A 55 4.74 21.94 -10.41
N ASP A 56 5.88 22.01 -11.12
CA ASP A 56 6.96 22.98 -10.86
C ASP A 56 6.50 24.44 -10.95
N LYS A 57 5.50 24.72 -11.79
CA LYS A 57 4.95 26.07 -11.92
C LYS A 57 3.97 26.43 -10.81
N ILE A 58 3.14 25.48 -10.37
CA ILE A 58 1.98 25.73 -9.51
C ILE A 58 2.29 25.51 -8.05
N VAL A 59 2.97 24.41 -7.71
CA VAL A 59 3.26 24.06 -6.31
C VAL A 59 4.55 24.76 -5.89
N LYS A 60 4.45 25.56 -4.83
CA LYS A 60 5.56 26.30 -4.23
C LYS A 60 5.64 25.95 -2.76
N ASP A 61 6.81 26.05 -2.21
CA ASP A 61 7.08 25.86 -0.76
C ASP A 61 6.80 24.45 -0.24
N THR A 62 6.52 23.48 -1.14
CA THR A 62 6.28 22.07 -0.81
C THR A 62 7.08 21.20 -1.77
N LYS A 63 7.87 20.28 -1.24
CA LYS A 63 8.58 19.29 -2.05
C LYS A 63 7.60 18.21 -2.50
N LEU A 64 7.40 18.08 -3.80
CA LEU A 64 6.64 17.00 -4.37
C LEU A 64 7.52 15.76 -4.57
N LEU A 65 7.06 14.63 -4.05
CA LEU A 65 7.66 13.33 -4.29
C LEU A 65 6.77 12.56 -5.26
N TYR A 66 7.38 11.83 -6.19
CA TYR A 66 6.65 11.11 -7.22
C TYR A 66 6.96 9.61 -7.18
N GLY A 67 5.90 8.82 -7.19
CA GLY A 67 5.98 7.37 -7.30
C GLY A 67 5.09 6.85 -8.42
N LEU A 68 5.39 5.66 -8.89
CA LEU A 68 4.62 4.94 -9.90
C LEU A 68 4.54 3.48 -9.51
N GLN A 69 3.33 2.89 -9.57
CA GLN A 69 3.13 1.46 -9.34
C GLN A 69 2.66 0.79 -10.62
N THR A 70 3.50 -0.09 -11.18
CA THR A 70 3.27 -0.72 -12.48
C THR A 70 3.37 -2.25 -12.42
N ASN A 71 2.74 -2.93 -13.38
CA ASN A 71 2.98 -4.35 -13.63
C ASN A 71 4.29 -4.60 -14.42
N ALA A 72 5.04 -3.57 -14.75
CA ALA A 72 6.32 -3.56 -15.45
C ALA A 72 6.33 -4.21 -16.86
N THR A 73 5.23 -4.74 -17.38
CA THR A 73 5.20 -5.45 -18.67
C THR A 73 5.44 -4.54 -19.87
N LEU A 74 5.28 -3.23 -19.70
CA LEU A 74 5.52 -2.20 -20.73
C LEU A 74 6.78 -1.38 -20.47
N LEU A 75 7.56 -1.73 -19.43
CA LEU A 75 8.75 -0.99 -19.08
C LEU A 75 9.81 -1.14 -20.18
N SER A 76 10.45 -0.05 -20.58
CA SER A 76 11.49 0.02 -21.61
C SER A 76 12.57 1.01 -21.17
N GLN A 77 13.73 0.98 -21.85
CA GLN A 77 14.81 1.93 -21.55
C GLN A 77 14.34 3.38 -21.64
N GLU A 78 13.54 3.71 -22.63
CA GLU A 78 12.99 5.06 -22.75
C GLU A 78 12.08 5.49 -21.58
N TRP A 79 11.38 4.54 -20.92
CA TRP A 79 10.64 4.80 -19.71
C TRP A 79 11.57 5.03 -18.52
N ILE A 80 12.62 4.21 -18.39
CA ILE A 80 13.63 4.36 -17.34
C ILE A 80 14.28 5.74 -17.44
N ASP A 81 14.79 6.10 -18.64
CA ASP A 81 15.45 7.39 -18.89
C ASP A 81 14.54 8.56 -18.51
N LEU A 82 13.25 8.45 -18.86
CA LEU A 82 12.26 9.46 -18.51
C LEU A 82 12.05 9.58 -17.01
N PHE A 83 11.83 8.46 -16.32
CA PHE A 83 11.52 8.47 -14.89
C PHE A 83 12.73 8.87 -14.04
N GLN A 84 13.94 8.50 -14.43
CA GLN A 84 15.16 9.02 -13.82
C GLN A 84 15.26 10.55 -13.99
N LYS A 85 14.99 11.06 -15.21
CA LYS A 85 15.00 12.50 -15.48
C LYS A 85 13.94 13.28 -14.69
N LEU A 86 12.78 12.67 -14.42
CA LEU A 86 11.64 13.28 -13.74
C LEU A 86 11.63 12.99 -12.23
N ASP A 87 12.61 12.26 -11.71
CA ASP A 87 12.71 11.83 -10.32
C ASP A 87 11.44 11.08 -9.86
N ILE A 88 10.98 10.12 -10.67
CA ILE A 88 9.82 9.27 -10.37
C ILE A 88 10.30 7.90 -9.91
N SER A 89 10.04 7.53 -8.66
CA SER A 89 10.33 6.21 -8.12
C SER A 89 9.41 5.14 -8.72
N ILE A 90 9.95 3.95 -8.99
CA ILE A 90 9.21 2.86 -9.63
C ILE A 90 8.98 1.73 -8.61
N GLY A 91 7.72 1.36 -8.42
CA GLY A 91 7.30 0.13 -7.75
C GLY A 91 6.75 -0.88 -8.76
N VAL A 92 7.09 -2.15 -8.60
CA VAL A 92 6.66 -3.24 -9.47
C VAL A 92 5.72 -4.18 -8.75
N SER A 93 4.64 -4.57 -9.40
CA SER A 93 3.68 -5.54 -8.86
C SER A 93 4.05 -6.96 -9.29
N ILE A 94 4.49 -7.80 -8.31
CA ILE A 94 4.78 -9.23 -8.50
C ILE A 94 4.51 -9.98 -7.20
N ASP A 95 3.96 -11.21 -7.27
CA ASP A 95 3.51 -11.93 -6.06
C ASP A 95 4.51 -13.02 -5.60
N GLY A 96 5.72 -13.05 -6.16
CA GLY A 96 6.77 -14.02 -5.87
C GLY A 96 7.23 -14.79 -7.11
N PRO A 97 7.71 -16.05 -6.99
CA PRO A 97 8.11 -16.86 -8.12
C PRO A 97 6.93 -17.14 -9.06
N ARG A 98 7.21 -17.79 -10.20
CA ARG A 98 6.22 -18.02 -11.27
C ARG A 98 4.92 -18.61 -10.77
N ASP A 99 4.98 -19.61 -9.89
CA ASP A 99 3.81 -20.32 -9.38
C ASP A 99 3.04 -19.48 -8.35
N ALA A 100 3.71 -18.59 -7.64
CA ALA A 100 3.06 -17.60 -6.76
C ALA A 100 2.35 -16.51 -7.57
N SER A 101 2.90 -16.16 -8.73
CA SER A 101 2.42 -15.09 -9.61
C SER A 101 1.40 -15.56 -10.66
N ILE A 102 0.74 -16.68 -10.45
CA ILE A 102 -0.20 -17.32 -11.41
C ILE A 102 -1.36 -16.41 -11.82
N ASN A 103 -1.77 -15.50 -10.94
CA ASN A 103 -2.85 -14.54 -11.19
C ASN A 103 -2.39 -13.31 -11.99
N ARG A 104 -1.08 -13.17 -12.24
CA ARG A 104 -0.51 -12.08 -13.05
C ARG A 104 -0.56 -12.48 -14.53
N VAL A 105 -1.67 -12.13 -15.18
CA VAL A 105 -1.94 -12.50 -16.58
C VAL A 105 -2.27 -11.27 -17.42
N TYR A 106 -2.01 -11.36 -18.71
CA TYR A 106 -2.47 -10.37 -19.67
C TYR A 106 -3.98 -10.45 -19.82
N ARG A 107 -4.69 -9.35 -19.52
CA ARG A 107 -6.16 -9.28 -19.52
C ARG A 107 -6.80 -9.80 -20.81
N ASN A 108 -6.20 -9.48 -21.97
CA ASN A 108 -6.80 -9.81 -23.28
C ASN A 108 -6.56 -11.26 -23.71
N SER A 109 -5.49 -11.91 -23.23
CA SER A 109 -5.09 -13.24 -23.69
C SER A 109 -5.10 -14.31 -22.60
N GLY A 110 -5.17 -13.91 -21.32
CA GLY A 110 -5.03 -14.83 -20.19
C GLY A 110 -3.61 -15.44 -20.05
N ARG A 111 -2.65 -15.06 -20.92
CA ARG A 111 -1.29 -15.59 -20.83
C ARG A 111 -0.55 -15.06 -19.59
N PRO A 112 0.29 -15.88 -18.93
CA PRO A 112 1.10 -15.42 -17.81
C PRO A 112 1.98 -14.22 -18.19
N ALA A 113 2.05 -13.23 -17.29
CA ALA A 113 2.85 -12.03 -17.49
C ALA A 113 4.23 -12.11 -16.82
N TYR A 114 4.52 -13.16 -16.06
CA TYR A 114 5.70 -13.31 -15.20
C TYR A 114 7.01 -12.98 -15.93
N ASP A 115 7.27 -13.57 -17.11
CA ASP A 115 8.52 -13.35 -17.85
C ASP A 115 8.70 -11.87 -18.24
N SER A 116 7.62 -11.21 -18.61
CA SER A 116 7.66 -9.77 -18.94
C SER A 116 7.88 -8.89 -17.71
N ILE A 117 7.32 -9.29 -16.56
CA ILE A 117 7.56 -8.59 -15.27
C ILE A 117 9.04 -8.72 -14.90
N ILE A 118 9.61 -9.95 -14.97
CA ILE A 118 11.03 -10.19 -14.68
C ILE A 118 11.94 -9.43 -15.65
N ALA A 119 11.59 -9.36 -16.94
CA ALA A 119 12.33 -8.55 -17.89
C ALA A 119 12.34 -7.05 -17.48
N GLY A 120 11.22 -6.52 -17.02
CA GLY A 120 11.13 -5.15 -16.47
C GLY A 120 11.98 -4.96 -15.22
N ILE A 121 11.98 -5.92 -14.29
CA ILE A 121 12.82 -5.89 -13.08
C ILE A 121 14.32 -5.92 -13.47
N ASN A 122 14.71 -6.79 -14.40
CA ASN A 122 16.08 -6.84 -14.87
C ASN A 122 16.53 -5.54 -15.54
N LEU A 123 15.61 -4.83 -16.19
CA LEU A 123 15.87 -3.52 -16.76
C LEU A 123 16.12 -2.47 -15.66
N LEU A 124 15.38 -2.49 -14.54
CA LEU A 124 15.66 -1.63 -13.39
C LEU A 124 17.07 -1.88 -12.86
N LYS A 125 17.42 -3.16 -12.62
CA LYS A 125 18.76 -3.56 -12.14
C LYS A 125 19.87 -3.11 -13.08
N ALA A 126 19.70 -3.29 -14.39
CA ALA A 126 20.68 -2.88 -15.40
C ALA A 126 20.92 -1.35 -15.40
N ASN A 127 19.98 -0.56 -14.90
CA ASN A 127 20.09 0.89 -14.76
C ASN A 127 20.40 1.35 -13.33
N ASN A 128 20.82 0.44 -12.43
CA ASN A 128 21.11 0.71 -11.01
C ASN A 128 19.94 1.39 -10.28
N LEU A 129 18.71 1.03 -10.64
CA LEU A 129 17.51 1.50 -9.95
C LEU A 129 17.08 0.46 -8.90
N PRO A 130 16.55 0.91 -7.76
CA PRO A 130 16.07 0.01 -6.72
C PRO A 130 14.92 -0.86 -7.23
N VAL A 131 14.89 -2.12 -6.81
CA VAL A 131 13.78 -3.03 -7.07
C VAL A 131 12.83 -2.99 -5.88
N ASN A 132 11.77 -2.18 -6.01
CA ASN A 132 10.71 -2.07 -5.03
C ASN A 132 9.50 -2.85 -5.50
N ILE A 133 8.97 -3.74 -4.67
CA ILE A 133 7.84 -4.58 -5.07
C ILE A 133 6.62 -4.38 -4.17
N LEU A 134 5.44 -4.61 -4.78
CA LEU A 134 4.17 -4.78 -4.10
C LEU A 134 3.64 -6.17 -4.45
N SER A 135 3.43 -6.99 -3.43
CA SER A 135 3.03 -8.39 -3.56
C SER A 135 1.71 -8.65 -2.83
N VAL A 136 0.82 -9.42 -3.42
CA VAL A 136 -0.35 -9.97 -2.71
C VAL A 136 0.02 -11.34 -2.16
N ILE A 137 -0.22 -11.56 -0.86
CA ILE A 137 0.07 -12.84 -0.20
C ILE A 137 -0.70 -13.97 -0.90
N ASN A 138 0.04 -14.96 -1.38
CA ASN A 138 -0.52 -16.20 -1.91
C ASN A 138 -0.14 -17.36 -1.00
N THR A 139 -1.08 -17.80 -0.15
CA THR A 139 -0.85 -18.86 0.84
C THR A 139 -0.70 -20.26 0.23
N SER A 140 -0.89 -20.40 -1.08
CA SER A 140 -0.59 -21.65 -1.81
C SER A 140 0.89 -21.76 -2.19
N SER A 141 1.67 -20.70 -2.02
CA SER A 141 3.11 -20.67 -2.30
C SER A 141 3.90 -20.85 -1.00
N ASP A 142 5.03 -21.52 -1.08
CA ASP A 142 5.96 -21.67 0.05
C ASP A 142 6.62 -20.32 0.37
N PRO A 143 6.52 -19.80 1.60
CA PRO A 143 7.19 -18.56 2.00
C PRO A 143 8.71 -18.62 1.85
N HIS A 144 9.35 -19.81 1.94
CA HIS A 144 10.78 -19.99 1.67
C HIS A 144 11.11 -19.70 0.21
N GLU A 145 10.32 -20.23 -0.74
CA GLU A 145 10.51 -19.97 -2.16
C GLU A 145 10.24 -18.49 -2.50
N VAL A 146 9.23 -17.91 -1.88
CA VAL A 146 8.93 -16.49 -2.06
C VAL A 146 10.08 -15.63 -1.55
N TYR A 147 10.61 -15.89 -0.34
CA TYR A 147 11.71 -15.13 0.23
C TYR A 147 13.00 -15.25 -0.59
N ALA A 148 13.37 -16.48 -0.95
CA ALA A 148 14.53 -16.74 -1.82
C ALA A 148 14.40 -15.98 -3.16
N HIS A 149 13.19 -15.99 -3.73
CA HIS A 149 12.93 -15.27 -4.98
C HIS A 149 13.14 -13.76 -4.85
N LEU A 150 12.73 -13.13 -3.72
CA LEU A 150 12.99 -11.71 -3.48
C LEU A 150 14.49 -11.39 -3.52
N GLN A 151 15.30 -12.24 -2.87
CA GLN A 151 16.76 -12.09 -2.86
C GLN A 151 17.36 -12.28 -4.25
N ASP A 152 16.91 -13.28 -5.02
CA ASP A 152 17.42 -13.59 -6.35
C ASP A 152 17.14 -12.48 -7.37
N ILE A 153 15.96 -11.89 -7.33
CA ILE A 153 15.64 -10.74 -8.20
C ILE A 153 16.19 -9.41 -7.67
N GLY A 154 16.82 -9.43 -6.49
CA GLY A 154 17.49 -8.26 -5.90
C GLY A 154 16.52 -7.21 -5.37
N VAL A 155 15.47 -7.64 -4.66
CA VAL A 155 14.50 -6.72 -4.04
C VAL A 155 15.15 -5.97 -2.89
N GLU A 156 15.04 -4.65 -2.91
CA GLU A 156 15.47 -3.79 -1.81
C GLU A 156 14.32 -3.52 -0.83
N PHE A 157 13.11 -3.33 -1.37
CA PHE A 157 11.93 -3.01 -0.58
C PHE A 157 10.72 -3.81 -1.08
N ALA A 158 10.06 -4.51 -0.16
CA ALA A 158 8.85 -5.27 -0.43
C ALA A 158 7.70 -4.85 0.49
N ASP A 159 6.49 -4.80 -0.06
CA ASP A 159 5.28 -4.70 0.74
C ASP A 159 4.33 -5.86 0.41
N PHE A 160 3.82 -6.53 1.43
CA PHE A 160 2.92 -7.67 1.30
C PHE A 160 1.50 -7.27 1.72
N LEU A 161 0.60 -7.35 0.75
CA LEU A 161 -0.82 -7.06 0.95
C LEU A 161 -1.60 -8.33 1.26
N PHE A 162 -2.48 -8.26 2.23
CA PHE A 162 -3.49 -9.30 2.42
C PHE A 162 -4.45 -9.31 1.23
N PRO A 163 -4.89 -10.50 0.75
CA PRO A 163 -5.92 -10.58 -0.27
C PRO A 163 -7.18 -9.79 0.12
N ASP A 164 -7.78 -9.11 -0.86
CA ASP A 164 -9.01 -8.34 -0.63
C ASP A 164 -10.21 -9.27 -0.48
N VAL A 165 -10.59 -9.54 0.77
CA VAL A 165 -11.78 -10.33 1.13
C VAL A 165 -12.56 -9.65 2.25
N THR A 166 -13.85 -9.93 2.31
CA THR A 166 -14.77 -9.49 3.37
C THR A 166 -15.44 -10.69 4.01
N TYR A 167 -16.20 -10.49 5.07
CA TYR A 167 -16.98 -11.57 5.70
C TYR A 167 -17.97 -12.26 4.74
N ASP A 168 -18.40 -11.55 3.69
CA ASP A 168 -19.36 -12.07 2.70
C ASP A 168 -18.71 -13.04 1.69
N HIS A 169 -17.38 -13.20 1.70
CA HIS A 169 -16.64 -14.13 0.84
C HIS A 169 -16.42 -15.53 1.48
N GLY A 170 -17.01 -15.79 2.64
CA GLY A 170 -16.99 -17.12 3.26
C GLY A 170 -15.73 -17.50 4.04
N GLY A 171 -14.89 -16.54 4.36
CA GLY A 171 -13.69 -16.74 5.17
C GLY A 171 -12.44 -16.09 4.59
N SER A 172 -11.40 -16.00 5.41
CA SER A 172 -10.10 -15.49 4.98
C SER A 172 -9.16 -16.61 4.55
N PRO A 173 -8.24 -16.38 3.60
CA PRO A 173 -7.06 -17.21 3.45
C PRO A 173 -6.29 -17.27 4.77
N LYS A 174 -5.79 -18.45 5.15
CA LYS A 174 -5.00 -18.62 6.38
C LYS A 174 -3.59 -18.05 6.16
N THR A 175 -3.43 -16.76 6.42
CA THR A 175 -2.17 -16.05 6.18
C THR A 175 -1.23 -16.05 7.38
N GLY A 176 -1.71 -16.34 8.58
CA GLY A 176 -0.96 -16.20 9.82
C GLY A 176 0.30 -17.07 9.88
N GLU A 177 0.18 -18.37 9.61
CA GLU A 177 1.31 -19.31 9.59
C GLU A 177 2.33 -18.93 8.50
N TRP A 178 1.82 -18.57 7.32
CA TRP A 178 2.64 -18.12 6.20
C TRP A 178 3.47 -16.87 6.56
N LEU A 179 2.84 -15.90 7.20
CA LEU A 179 3.51 -14.66 7.64
C LEU A 179 4.51 -14.91 8.77
N CYS A 180 4.23 -15.85 9.70
CA CYS A 180 5.19 -16.23 10.74
C CYS A 180 6.46 -16.84 10.13
N GLN A 181 6.30 -17.75 9.16
CA GLN A 181 7.45 -18.34 8.45
C GLN A 181 8.22 -17.28 7.65
N LEU A 182 7.53 -16.40 6.92
CA LEU A 182 8.19 -15.30 6.21
C LEU A 182 8.93 -14.37 7.19
N PHE A 183 8.34 -14.12 8.37
CA PHE A 183 8.98 -13.32 9.41
C PHE A 183 10.27 -13.96 9.90
N ASP A 184 10.27 -15.25 10.22
CA ASP A 184 11.47 -15.94 10.69
C ASP A 184 12.59 -15.91 9.66
N LEU A 185 12.28 -16.19 8.39
CA LEU A 185 13.23 -16.09 7.28
C LEU A 185 13.85 -14.69 7.17
N TRP A 186 12.99 -13.67 7.23
CA TRP A 186 13.40 -12.28 7.15
C TRP A 186 14.17 -11.82 8.39
N TYR A 187 13.70 -12.21 9.58
CA TYR A 187 14.27 -11.76 10.84
C TYR A 187 15.69 -12.31 11.05
N ASP A 188 15.88 -13.59 10.75
CA ASP A 188 17.14 -14.31 10.92
C ASP A 188 18.13 -14.10 9.75
N ASP A 189 17.73 -13.41 8.69
CA ASP A 189 18.63 -13.12 7.57
C ASP A 189 19.65 -12.04 7.93
N GLU A 190 20.93 -12.42 7.97
CA GLU A 190 22.07 -11.52 8.19
C GLU A 190 22.81 -11.15 6.90
N SER A 191 22.26 -11.55 5.73
CA SER A 191 22.90 -11.30 4.45
C SER A 191 22.75 -9.83 4.02
N ASP A 192 23.65 -9.37 3.16
CA ASP A 192 23.61 -8.08 2.50
C ASP A 192 22.48 -7.98 1.43
N ARG A 193 21.82 -9.11 1.14
CA ARG A 193 20.66 -9.19 0.24
C ARG A 193 19.30 -9.17 0.94
N LYS A 194 19.29 -8.96 2.27
CA LYS A 194 18.07 -8.87 3.06
C LYS A 194 17.18 -7.70 2.60
N PRO A 195 15.99 -7.95 2.05
CA PRO A 195 15.07 -6.88 1.68
C PRO A 195 14.46 -6.23 2.93
N ILE A 196 14.05 -4.97 2.82
CA ILE A 196 13.14 -4.38 3.79
C ILE A 196 11.73 -4.87 3.49
N ILE A 197 11.10 -5.64 4.40
CA ILE A 197 9.70 -6.03 4.28
C ILE A 197 8.87 -5.09 5.15
N ARG A 198 8.23 -4.11 4.52
CA ARG A 198 7.57 -2.97 5.16
C ARG A 198 6.57 -3.37 6.23
N TYR A 199 5.71 -4.36 5.94
CA TYR A 199 4.71 -4.82 6.90
C TYR A 199 5.37 -5.39 8.17
N LEU A 200 6.36 -6.27 8.03
CA LEU A 200 7.08 -6.91 9.14
C LEU A 200 7.91 -5.89 9.92
N ASP A 201 8.68 -5.04 9.22
CA ASP A 201 9.46 -3.96 9.84
C ASP A 201 8.58 -2.99 10.64
N SER A 202 7.37 -2.70 10.13
CA SER A 202 6.42 -1.83 10.81
C SER A 202 5.84 -2.46 12.07
N VAL A 203 5.52 -3.75 12.06
CA VAL A 203 5.04 -4.47 13.27
C VAL A 203 6.15 -4.53 14.33
N VAL A 204 7.37 -4.89 13.95
CA VAL A 204 8.54 -4.85 14.84
C VAL A 204 8.74 -3.45 15.41
N GLY A 205 8.72 -2.43 14.56
CA GLY A 205 8.84 -1.04 14.97
C GLY A 205 7.81 -0.64 16.03
N LEU A 206 6.54 -0.99 15.84
CA LEU A 206 5.47 -0.69 16.81
C LEU A 206 5.71 -1.37 18.16
N PHE A 207 6.17 -2.64 18.20
CA PHE A 207 6.58 -3.29 19.46
C PHE A 207 7.75 -2.57 20.13
N LEU A 208 8.69 -2.07 19.37
CA LEU A 208 9.82 -1.30 19.86
C LEU A 208 9.52 0.18 20.11
N GLY A 209 8.26 0.62 19.96
CA GLY A 209 7.82 2.00 20.16
C GLY A 209 8.34 2.97 19.08
N VAL A 210 8.66 2.45 17.90
CA VAL A 210 9.09 3.22 16.72
C VAL A 210 7.98 3.19 15.68
N GLU A 211 7.43 4.34 15.34
CA GLU A 211 6.41 4.44 14.30
C GLU A 211 7.03 4.50 12.90
N ARG A 212 6.71 3.54 12.04
CA ARG A 212 7.19 3.44 10.65
C ARG A 212 6.24 4.03 9.60
N GLY A 213 5.09 4.58 10.00
CA GLY A 213 4.19 5.26 9.07
C GLY A 213 3.33 4.35 8.18
N TYR A 214 3.10 3.09 8.56
CA TYR A 214 2.26 2.16 7.79
C TYR A 214 0.77 2.42 8.06
N GLU A 215 -0.03 2.62 7.00
CA GLU A 215 -1.41 3.13 7.12
C GLU A 215 -2.40 2.12 7.72
N VAL A 216 -2.16 0.82 7.60
CA VAL A 216 -3.07 -0.24 8.06
C VAL A 216 -2.67 -0.83 9.41
N LEU A 217 -1.69 -0.24 10.08
CA LEU A 217 -1.20 -0.65 11.41
C LEU A 217 -1.24 0.51 12.41
N GLY A 218 -1.38 0.17 13.67
CA GLY A 218 -1.42 1.16 14.74
C GLY A 218 -2.72 1.97 14.73
N ARG A 219 -2.76 3.04 15.52
CA ARG A 219 -3.92 3.92 15.67
C ARG A 219 -3.78 5.22 14.87
N LYS A 220 -3.40 5.11 13.62
CA LYS A 220 -3.17 6.25 12.74
C LYS A 220 -4.38 6.60 11.90
N THR A 221 -4.31 7.78 11.31
CA THR A 221 -5.28 8.21 10.30
C THR A 221 -4.81 7.80 8.91
N ASN A 222 -5.73 7.33 8.08
CA ASN A 222 -5.44 7.09 6.66
C ASN A 222 -5.34 8.42 5.93
N ARG A 223 -4.28 8.60 5.12
CA ARG A 223 -3.98 9.88 4.44
C ARG A 223 -4.06 9.78 2.92
N THR A 224 -4.47 8.64 2.39
CA THR A 224 -4.50 8.39 0.95
C THR A 224 -5.87 8.70 0.36
N ILE A 225 -5.90 9.40 -0.75
CA ILE A 225 -7.08 9.63 -1.57
C ILE A 225 -6.75 9.34 -3.03
N SER A 226 -7.70 8.77 -3.75
CA SER A 226 -7.59 8.51 -5.19
C SER A 226 -8.29 9.58 -5.99
N ILE A 227 -7.65 10.10 -7.03
CA ILE A 227 -8.24 11.03 -8.00
C ILE A 227 -8.37 10.30 -9.33
N LYS A 228 -9.59 10.17 -9.81
CA LYS A 228 -9.89 9.50 -11.08
C LYS A 228 -9.63 10.40 -12.29
N PRO A 229 -9.46 9.82 -13.50
CA PRO A 229 -9.23 10.61 -14.72
C PRO A 229 -10.35 11.61 -15.08
N ASN A 230 -11.55 11.47 -14.51
CA ASN A 230 -12.65 12.42 -14.61
C ASN A 230 -12.68 13.45 -13.47
N GLY A 231 -11.71 13.42 -12.55
CA GLY A 231 -11.61 14.31 -11.40
C GLY A 231 -12.39 13.87 -10.17
N ASN A 232 -13.11 12.75 -10.22
CA ASN A 232 -13.81 12.23 -9.06
C ASN A 232 -12.81 11.83 -7.97
N LEU A 233 -13.17 12.18 -6.74
CA LEU A 233 -12.42 11.84 -5.55
C LEU A 233 -12.97 10.53 -4.99
N GLU A 234 -12.11 9.55 -4.87
CA GLU A 234 -12.48 8.23 -4.36
C GLU A 234 -11.59 7.81 -3.21
N LEU A 235 -12.10 6.92 -2.37
CA LEU A 235 -11.30 6.17 -1.41
C LEU A 235 -10.40 5.17 -2.14
N VAL A 236 -9.55 4.50 -1.36
CA VAL A 236 -8.65 3.48 -1.88
C VAL A 236 -9.39 2.31 -2.53
N ASP A 237 -8.78 1.73 -3.55
CA ASP A 237 -9.40 0.74 -4.43
C ASP A 237 -9.80 -0.57 -3.74
N ASN A 238 -9.13 -0.96 -2.64
CA ASN A 238 -9.46 -2.18 -1.90
C ASN A 238 -10.89 -2.17 -1.32
N LEU A 239 -11.50 -1.00 -1.10
CA LEU A 239 -12.91 -0.90 -0.68
C LEU A 239 -13.91 -1.35 -1.77
N LYS A 240 -13.47 -1.55 -3.02
CA LYS A 240 -14.31 -2.13 -4.08
C LYS A 240 -14.76 -3.55 -3.76
N VAL A 241 -14.01 -4.29 -2.95
CA VAL A 241 -14.39 -5.63 -2.50
C VAL A 241 -15.67 -5.65 -1.65
N CYS A 242 -15.97 -4.51 -1.00
CA CYS A 242 -17.22 -4.36 -0.22
C CYS A 242 -18.46 -4.21 -1.09
N GLY A 243 -18.31 -3.90 -2.38
CA GLY A 243 -19.38 -3.70 -3.35
C GLY A 243 -19.26 -2.40 -4.14
N ASN A 244 -20.16 -2.22 -5.08
CA ASN A 244 -20.18 -1.03 -5.94
C ASN A 244 -20.49 0.23 -5.10
N GLY A 245 -19.74 1.31 -5.36
CA GLY A 245 -19.96 2.61 -4.74
C GLY A 245 -19.25 2.82 -3.39
N PHE A 246 -18.63 1.81 -2.80
CA PHE A 246 -17.93 1.96 -1.50
C PHE A 246 -16.71 2.88 -1.57
N THR A 247 -16.15 3.12 -2.74
CA THR A 247 -15.06 4.10 -2.93
C THR A 247 -15.56 5.50 -3.20
N HIS A 248 -16.85 5.68 -3.56
CA HIS A 248 -17.37 6.94 -4.04
C HIS A 248 -17.60 7.95 -2.90
N THR A 249 -17.00 9.11 -3.03
CA THR A 249 -17.22 10.22 -2.08
C THR A 249 -18.33 11.17 -2.53
N GLY A 250 -18.73 11.12 -3.79
CA GLY A 250 -19.64 12.09 -4.41
C GLY A 250 -19.00 13.46 -4.69
N MET A 251 -17.67 13.56 -4.56
CA MET A 251 -16.92 14.81 -4.71
C MET A 251 -16.02 14.78 -5.95
N ASN A 252 -15.66 15.98 -6.45
CA ASN A 252 -14.78 16.16 -7.58
C ASN A 252 -13.74 17.24 -7.28
N ILE A 253 -12.47 16.99 -7.63
CA ILE A 253 -11.34 17.90 -7.31
C ILE A 253 -11.44 19.27 -7.97
N VAL A 254 -12.21 19.40 -9.04
CA VAL A 254 -12.45 20.69 -9.70
C VAL A 254 -13.35 21.59 -8.83
N GLU A 255 -14.30 20.99 -8.13
CA GLU A 255 -15.32 21.69 -7.33
C GLU A 255 -14.94 21.76 -5.85
N ASN A 256 -14.20 20.77 -5.35
CA ASN A 256 -13.92 20.60 -3.92
C ASN A 256 -12.44 20.72 -3.61
N SER A 257 -12.12 21.34 -2.48
CA SER A 257 -10.78 21.35 -1.90
C SER A 257 -10.50 20.06 -1.11
N PHE A 258 -9.23 19.81 -0.75
CA PHE A 258 -8.90 18.71 0.17
C PHE A 258 -9.50 18.90 1.57
N ASP A 259 -9.73 20.14 1.99
CA ASP A 259 -10.39 20.41 3.27
C ASP A 259 -11.89 20.10 3.24
N ASP A 260 -12.55 20.30 2.10
CA ASP A 260 -13.93 19.87 1.90
C ASP A 260 -14.05 18.35 1.98
N ILE A 261 -13.07 17.65 1.41
CA ILE A 261 -12.96 16.19 1.47
C ILE A 261 -12.86 15.71 2.92
N ALA A 262 -12.04 16.35 3.74
CA ALA A 262 -11.88 16.00 5.16
C ALA A 262 -13.18 16.11 5.95
N ASN A 263 -14.15 16.90 5.46
CA ASN A 263 -15.50 17.04 6.06
C ASN A 263 -16.53 16.05 5.49
N ASN A 264 -16.22 15.35 4.39
CA ASN A 264 -17.11 14.36 3.81
C ASN A 264 -17.30 13.15 4.74
N ALA A 265 -18.55 12.72 4.97
CA ALA A 265 -18.87 11.66 5.91
C ALA A 265 -18.21 10.30 5.56
N VAL A 266 -18.13 9.98 4.25
CA VAL A 266 -17.49 8.75 3.76
C VAL A 266 -15.99 8.80 4.00
N MET A 267 -15.35 9.92 3.66
CA MET A 267 -13.92 10.15 3.89
C MET A 267 -13.58 10.11 5.38
N ARG A 268 -14.38 10.75 6.23
CA ARG A 268 -14.13 10.74 7.69
C ARG A 268 -14.15 9.32 8.26
N LYS A 269 -15.06 8.47 7.80
CA LYS A 269 -15.12 7.07 8.24
C LYS A 269 -13.84 6.31 7.85
N TYR A 270 -13.34 6.51 6.64
CA TYR A 270 -12.08 5.94 6.18
C TYR A 270 -10.89 6.55 6.92
N TYR A 271 -10.79 7.88 6.97
CA TYR A 271 -9.70 8.61 7.58
C TYR A 271 -9.48 8.22 9.05
N TYR A 272 -10.56 8.09 9.82
CA TYR A 272 -10.53 7.72 11.24
C TYR A 272 -10.79 6.24 11.50
N SER A 273 -10.62 5.37 10.51
CA SER A 273 -11.00 3.95 10.63
C SER A 273 -10.28 3.21 11.77
N HIS A 274 -9.09 3.67 12.17
CA HIS A 274 -8.30 3.12 13.29
C HIS A 274 -8.56 3.83 14.64
N SER A 275 -9.47 4.78 14.69
CA SER A 275 -9.80 5.50 15.92
C SER A 275 -10.77 4.70 16.81
N SER A 276 -10.72 4.96 18.11
CA SER A 276 -11.65 4.38 19.08
C SER A 276 -13.13 4.65 18.80
N LYS A 277 -13.45 5.65 17.97
CA LYS A 277 -14.83 5.98 17.57
C LYS A 277 -15.38 5.09 16.45
N VAL A 278 -14.52 4.37 15.75
CA VAL A 278 -14.87 3.59 14.55
C VAL A 278 -14.57 2.09 14.74
N LEU A 279 -13.63 1.75 15.61
CA LEU A 279 -13.33 0.37 15.94
C LEU A 279 -14.49 -0.31 16.67
N CYS A 280 -14.76 -1.59 16.38
CA CYS A 280 -15.70 -2.40 17.12
C CYS A 280 -15.20 -2.68 18.54
N LYS A 281 -16.11 -3.11 19.42
CA LYS A 281 -15.81 -3.36 20.84
C LYS A 281 -14.70 -4.41 21.00
N GLU A 282 -14.75 -5.48 20.23
CA GLU A 282 -13.75 -6.55 20.27
C GLU A 282 -12.34 -6.05 19.93
N CYS A 283 -12.21 -5.08 19.03
CA CYS A 283 -10.93 -4.44 18.74
C CYS A 283 -10.48 -3.51 19.86
N LEU A 284 -11.41 -2.79 20.48
CA LEU A 284 -11.10 -1.86 21.59
C LEU A 284 -10.63 -2.59 22.85
N ASP A 285 -11.21 -3.76 23.11
CA ASP A 285 -10.87 -4.61 24.26
C ASP A 285 -9.62 -5.50 23.98
N CYS A 286 -9.04 -5.42 22.76
CA CYS A 286 -7.96 -6.28 22.30
C CYS A 286 -6.58 -5.76 22.74
N ASP A 287 -5.74 -6.64 23.26
CA ASP A 287 -4.38 -6.35 23.74
C ASP A 287 -3.37 -5.95 22.64
N ILE A 288 -3.62 -6.38 21.38
CA ILE A 288 -2.83 -5.93 20.22
C ILE A 288 -3.42 -4.75 19.46
N CYS A 289 -4.44 -4.08 20.00
CA CYS A 289 -5.14 -3.00 19.30
C CYS A 289 -4.19 -1.87 18.86
N ASP A 290 -3.22 -1.52 19.71
CA ASP A 290 -2.26 -0.46 19.42
C ASP A 290 -1.22 -0.85 18.34
N ILE A 291 -1.05 -2.14 18.08
CA ILE A 291 -0.22 -2.68 16.98
C ILE A 291 -1.08 -2.86 15.71
N CYS A 292 -2.18 -3.62 15.83
CA CYS A 292 -3.03 -3.99 14.70
C CYS A 292 -3.88 -2.82 14.17
N GLY A 293 -4.38 -1.93 15.08
CA GLY A 293 -5.28 -0.83 14.71
C GLY A 293 -6.62 -1.29 14.11
N GLY A 294 -6.95 -2.59 14.19
CA GLY A 294 -8.11 -3.22 13.55
C GLY A 294 -7.87 -3.60 12.08
N GLY A 295 -6.64 -3.47 11.56
CA GLY A 295 -6.29 -3.81 10.19
C GLY A 295 -7.01 -2.99 9.12
N ASN A 296 -6.96 -3.42 7.87
CA ASN A 296 -7.58 -2.71 6.74
C ASN A 296 -9.10 -2.61 6.90
N LEU A 297 -9.66 -1.44 6.59
CA LEU A 297 -11.10 -1.17 6.73
C LEU A 297 -11.95 -2.13 5.87
N ALA A 298 -11.54 -2.43 4.64
CA ALA A 298 -12.27 -3.34 3.76
C ALA A 298 -12.46 -4.74 4.36
N HIS A 299 -11.46 -5.23 5.09
CA HIS A 299 -11.48 -6.54 5.74
C HIS A 299 -12.42 -6.63 6.95
N ARG A 300 -12.99 -5.51 7.39
CA ARG A 300 -13.99 -5.48 8.48
C ARG A 300 -15.42 -5.53 7.97
N TYR A 301 -15.63 -5.46 6.65
CA TYR A 301 -16.97 -5.32 6.09
C TYR A 301 -17.76 -6.63 6.12
N SER A 302 -19.03 -6.50 6.51
CA SER A 302 -20.10 -7.49 6.25
C SER A 302 -21.39 -6.80 5.90
N LYS A 303 -22.22 -7.42 5.08
CA LYS A 303 -23.57 -6.91 4.77
C LYS A 303 -24.43 -6.75 6.01
N HIS A 304 -24.19 -7.57 7.04
CA HIS A 304 -24.97 -7.58 8.27
C HIS A 304 -24.61 -6.43 9.22
N ASN A 305 -23.30 -6.20 9.48
CA ASN A 305 -22.81 -5.24 10.47
C ASN A 305 -22.05 -4.04 9.87
N GLY A 306 -22.00 -3.93 8.54
CA GLY A 306 -21.15 -2.93 7.88
C GLY A 306 -19.68 -3.15 8.27
N PHE A 307 -19.00 -2.09 8.71
CA PHE A 307 -17.61 -2.12 9.14
C PHE A 307 -17.41 -2.31 10.66
N ASN A 308 -18.49 -2.59 11.40
CA ASN A 308 -18.44 -2.79 12.85
C ASN A 308 -18.10 -4.25 13.20
N ASN A 309 -16.94 -4.70 12.72
CA ASN A 309 -16.39 -6.03 12.96
C ASN A 309 -14.87 -5.94 13.13
N PRO A 310 -14.20 -6.93 13.77
CA PRO A 310 -12.77 -7.13 13.59
C PRO A 310 -12.43 -7.39 12.12
N SER A 311 -11.17 -7.33 11.75
CA SER A 311 -10.72 -7.80 10.42
C SER A 311 -11.04 -9.29 10.26
N VAL A 312 -11.38 -9.74 9.03
CA VAL A 312 -11.45 -11.18 8.71
C VAL A 312 -10.11 -11.89 8.98
N TYR A 313 -9.00 -11.16 8.95
CA TYR A 313 -7.65 -11.63 9.27
C TYR A 313 -7.27 -11.46 10.75
N CYS A 314 -8.24 -11.19 11.64
CA CYS A 314 -7.95 -10.90 13.05
C CYS A 314 -7.11 -11.99 13.72
N LYS A 315 -7.42 -13.27 13.48
CA LYS A 315 -6.69 -14.41 14.03
C LYS A 315 -5.27 -14.50 13.46
N ASP A 316 -5.11 -14.27 12.18
CA ASP A 316 -3.82 -14.32 11.48
C ASP A 316 -2.89 -13.20 11.94
N ILE A 317 -3.42 -11.98 12.06
CA ILE A 317 -2.65 -10.80 12.54
C ILE A 317 -2.25 -11.02 14.01
N ARG A 318 -3.16 -11.55 14.84
CA ARG A 318 -2.84 -11.89 16.24
C ARG A 318 -1.73 -12.94 16.33
N MET A 319 -1.83 -14.01 15.52
CA MET A 319 -0.80 -15.06 15.47
C MET A 319 0.57 -14.47 15.15
N LEU A 320 0.65 -13.65 14.10
CA LEU A 320 1.90 -12.97 13.72
C LEU A 320 2.41 -12.05 14.83
N CYS A 321 1.56 -11.21 15.41
CA CYS A 321 1.94 -10.30 16.50
C CYS A 321 2.47 -11.07 17.71
N THR A 322 1.81 -12.17 18.11
CA THR A 322 2.27 -13.01 19.23
C THR A 322 3.61 -13.67 18.91
N HIS A 323 3.77 -14.17 17.68
CA HIS A 323 5.02 -14.76 17.21
C HIS A 323 6.18 -13.75 17.24
N ILE A 324 5.99 -12.56 16.65
CA ILE A 324 6.99 -11.48 16.65
C ILE A 324 7.33 -11.06 18.08
N GLN A 325 6.32 -10.87 18.94
CA GLN A 325 6.54 -10.49 20.33
C GLN A 325 7.40 -11.53 21.06
N HIS A 326 7.10 -12.82 20.86
CA HIS A 326 7.90 -13.91 21.46
C HIS A 326 9.36 -13.82 21.01
N ARG A 327 9.62 -13.73 19.71
CA ARG A 327 10.98 -13.61 19.16
C ARG A 327 11.71 -12.41 19.75
N LEU A 328 11.10 -11.23 19.73
CA LEU A 328 11.69 -10.01 20.30
C LEU A 328 11.97 -10.13 21.81
N SER A 329 11.13 -10.82 22.58
CA SER A 329 11.34 -11.01 24.01
C SER A 329 12.52 -11.93 24.33
N VAL A 330 12.80 -12.89 23.46
CA VAL A 330 13.95 -13.81 23.58
C VAL A 330 15.25 -13.14 23.14
N ASP A 331 15.23 -12.48 21.99
CA ASP A 331 16.45 -11.97 21.36
C ASP A 331 16.86 -10.59 21.88
N LEU A 332 15.91 -9.79 22.36
CA LEU A 332 16.11 -8.43 22.87
C LEU A 332 15.54 -8.23 24.30
N PRO A 333 15.85 -9.10 25.29
CA PRO A 333 15.18 -9.10 26.60
C PRO A 333 15.35 -7.77 27.34
N THR A 334 16.53 -7.13 27.23
CA THR A 334 16.80 -5.87 27.89
C THR A 334 15.95 -4.72 27.36
N VAL A 335 15.79 -4.63 26.03
CA VAL A 335 14.98 -3.61 25.36
C VAL A 335 13.51 -3.83 25.67
N PHE A 336 13.06 -5.09 25.60
CA PHE A 336 11.69 -5.48 25.82
C PHE A 336 11.23 -5.16 27.26
N ASN A 337 12.04 -5.51 28.26
CA ASN A 337 11.77 -5.25 29.67
C ASN A 337 11.81 -3.75 30.02
N SER A 338 12.73 -2.98 29.41
CA SER A 338 12.86 -1.54 29.67
C SER A 338 11.65 -0.72 29.20
N LYS A 339 10.90 -1.21 28.22
CA LYS A 339 9.73 -0.53 27.64
C LYS A 339 8.40 -0.96 28.24
N ASN A 340 8.38 -1.84 29.29
CA ASN A 340 7.15 -2.38 29.90
C ASN A 340 6.14 -2.90 28.86
N ILE A 341 6.61 -3.55 27.81
CA ILE A 341 5.77 -4.11 26.77
C ILE A 341 4.94 -5.23 27.38
N LYS A 342 3.60 -5.07 27.40
CA LYS A 342 2.72 -6.12 27.90
C LYS A 342 2.91 -7.40 27.09
N VAL A 343 3.17 -8.50 27.76
CA VAL A 343 3.18 -9.81 27.11
C VAL A 343 1.76 -10.14 26.66
N LEU A 344 1.60 -10.50 25.40
CA LEU A 344 0.33 -10.93 24.85
C LEU A 344 -0.04 -12.31 25.44
N SER A 345 -1.26 -12.44 25.87
CA SER A 345 -1.80 -13.68 26.48
C SER A 345 -2.44 -14.60 25.44
#